data_ef8a78f939ba5f157d6bd8673e73d204
#
_entry.id   ef8a78f939ba5f157d6bd8673e73d204
#
_cell.length_a   1.000
_cell.length_b   1.000
_cell.length_c   1.000
_cell.angle_alpha   90.00
_cell.angle_beta   90.00
_cell.angle_gamma   90.00
#
_symmetry.space_group_name_H-M   'P 1'
#
loop_
_entity.id
_entity.type
_entity.pdbx_description
1 polymer ?
#
loop_
_entity_poly.entity_id
_entity_poly.type
_entity_poly.pdbx_seq_one_letter_code
_entity_poly.pdbx_strand_id
1 'polypeptide(L)'
;REYYTLRPYFSDSHDRSYIPTAKEDALRPVTPPQQAAADLARIKEEKLPIPAGVQAALAEHYQALLHTNDFYQYLTLFKELGQKQTQQQSRGRKINAMDTYFYQMVERVLREELAVSLGESQQEAGKRLLGVLN
;
A
#
# COMPACT_ATOMS: atom_id res chain seq x y z
N ARG A 1 -3.97 25.43 -5.02
CA ARG A 1 -3.27 24.99 -3.84
C ARG A 1 -2.80 23.55 -3.97
N GLU A 2 -1.59 23.29 -3.58
CA GLU A 2 -1.03 21.97 -3.67
C GLU A 2 -1.11 21.25 -2.33
N TYR A 3 -1.40 19.99 -2.39
CA TYR A 3 -1.41 19.13 -1.22
C TYR A 3 -0.29 18.11 -1.34
N TYR A 4 0.34 17.84 -0.23
CA TYR A 4 1.39 16.86 -0.16
C TYR A 4 1.07 15.83 0.91
N THR A 5 1.39 14.59 0.62
CA THR A 5 1.26 13.51 1.57
C THR A 5 2.65 13.18 2.06
N LEU A 6 2.86 13.28 3.36
CA LEU A 6 4.10 12.87 3.95
C LEU A 6 4.11 11.35 4.01
N ARG A 7 5.04 10.75 3.29
CA ARG A 7 5.12 9.30 3.26
C ARG A 7 5.67 8.78 4.57
N PRO A 8 5.03 7.79 5.19
CA PRO A 8 5.58 7.19 6.39
C PRO A 8 6.93 6.59 6.12
N TYR A 9 7.77 6.65 7.11
CA TYR A 9 9.07 6.05 6.99
C TYR A 9 8.98 4.62 7.37
N PHE A 10 8.33 3.85 6.74
CA PHE A 10 8.09 2.46 7.00
C PHE A 10 9.09 1.78 7.91
N SER A 11 10.19 2.42 8.09
CA SER A 11 11.19 1.98 9.04
C SER A 11 10.76 2.15 10.47
N ASP A 12 9.93 3.15 10.71
CA ASP A 12 9.68 3.62 12.04
C ASP A 12 10.99 3.62 12.85
N SER A 13 10.95 3.27 14.10
CA SER A 13 12.15 3.25 14.91
C SER A 13 12.95 1.97 14.76
N HIS A 14 12.41 0.99 14.07
CA HIS A 14 13.05 -0.33 13.98
C HIS A 14 13.96 -0.48 12.79
N ASP A 15 13.57 0.11 11.67
CA ASP A 15 14.30 -0.06 10.44
C ASP A 15 14.81 1.26 9.93
N ARG A 16 15.99 1.58 10.32
CA ARG A 16 16.63 2.85 10.00
C ARG A 16 16.98 2.98 8.53
N SER A 17 16.98 1.88 7.82
CA SER A 17 17.39 1.91 6.42
C SER A 17 16.46 2.75 5.56
N TYR A 18 15.23 2.98 6.02
CA TYR A 18 14.29 3.79 5.25
C TYR A 18 14.44 5.27 5.47
N ILE A 19 14.88 5.65 6.64
CA ILE A 19 14.89 7.05 7.01
C ILE A 19 15.68 7.92 6.03
N PRO A 20 16.91 7.56 5.68
CA PRO A 20 17.67 8.38 4.75
C PRO A 20 17.07 8.43 3.35
N THR A 21 16.56 7.31 2.88
CA THR A 21 15.99 7.29 1.54
C THR A 21 14.64 7.96 1.50
N ALA A 22 13.91 7.90 2.59
CA ALA A 22 12.60 8.50 2.65
C ALA A 22 12.65 10.02 2.71
N LYS A 23 13.77 10.58 3.07
CA LYS A 23 13.88 12.02 3.28
C LYS A 23 13.49 12.81 2.04
N GLU A 24 13.98 12.39 0.89
CA GLU A 24 13.67 13.08 -0.35
C GLU A 24 12.32 12.66 -0.90
N ASP A 25 11.91 11.45 -0.58
CA ASP A 25 10.67 10.88 -1.07
C ASP A 25 9.51 11.07 -0.12
N ALA A 26 9.77 11.69 1.04
CA ALA A 26 8.77 11.82 2.09
C ALA A 26 7.57 12.67 1.66
N LEU A 27 7.80 13.59 0.74
CA LEU A 27 6.75 14.47 0.25
C LEU A 27 6.59 14.32 -1.24
N ARG A 28 5.38 14.19 -1.67
CA ARG A 28 5.04 14.31 -3.07
C ARG A 28 3.62 14.85 -3.16
N PRO A 29 3.27 15.45 -4.28
CA PRO A 29 1.89 15.92 -4.45
C PRO A 29 0.93 14.76 -4.31
N VAL A 30 -0.19 15.01 -3.65
CA VAL A 30 -1.26 14.03 -3.56
C VAL A 30 -1.74 13.70 -4.96
N THR A 31 -1.97 12.43 -5.23
CA THR A 31 -2.46 11.98 -6.52
C THR A 31 -3.78 12.70 -6.84
N PRO A 32 -3.92 13.31 -8.02
CA PRO A 32 -5.16 14.00 -8.37
C PRO A 32 -6.35 13.05 -8.36
N PRO A 33 -7.54 13.55 -8.02
CA PRO A 33 -8.71 12.68 -7.88
C PRO A 33 -9.03 11.85 -9.12
N GLN A 34 -8.86 12.41 -10.30
CA GLN A 34 -9.13 11.68 -11.53
C GLN A 34 -8.16 10.54 -11.73
N GLN A 35 -6.89 10.78 -11.41
CA GLN A 35 -5.87 9.75 -11.51
C GLN A 35 -6.08 8.69 -10.44
N ALA A 36 -6.43 9.09 -9.23
CA ALA A 36 -6.69 8.15 -8.15
C ALA A 36 -7.85 7.22 -8.51
N ALA A 37 -8.93 7.78 -9.05
CA ALA A 37 -10.07 6.98 -9.47
C ALA A 37 -9.70 6.01 -10.59
N ALA A 38 -8.91 6.48 -11.56
CA ALA A 38 -8.47 5.64 -12.66
C ALA A 38 -7.57 4.50 -12.17
N ASP A 39 -6.67 4.82 -11.25
CA ASP A 39 -5.78 3.81 -10.69
C ASP A 39 -6.55 2.76 -9.89
N LEU A 40 -7.55 3.17 -9.13
CA LEU A 40 -8.39 2.23 -8.39
C LEU A 40 -9.12 1.28 -9.32
N ALA A 41 -9.69 1.81 -10.39
CA ALA A 41 -10.38 0.99 -11.37
C ALA A 41 -9.43 0.02 -12.05
N ARG A 42 -8.25 0.50 -12.39
CA ARG A 42 -7.25 -0.33 -13.06
C ARG A 42 -6.73 -1.44 -12.17
N ILE A 43 -6.41 -1.13 -10.93
CA ILE A 43 -5.85 -2.15 -10.02
C ILE A 43 -6.91 -3.21 -9.70
N LYS A 44 -8.17 -2.82 -9.67
CA LYS A 44 -9.24 -3.77 -9.40
C LYS A 44 -9.28 -4.88 -10.45
N GLU A 45 -9.02 -4.53 -11.70
CA GLU A 45 -9.05 -5.48 -12.81
C GLU A 45 -7.73 -6.22 -13.00
N GLU A 46 -6.68 -5.75 -12.36
CA GLU A 46 -5.36 -6.34 -12.53
C GLU A 46 -5.27 -7.69 -11.84
N LYS A 47 -4.75 -8.69 -12.57
CA LYS A 47 -4.53 -10.01 -11.99
C LYS A 47 -3.09 -10.09 -11.53
N LEU A 48 -2.92 -10.15 -10.23
CA LEU A 48 -1.60 -10.16 -9.64
C LEU A 48 -1.28 -11.54 -9.06
N PRO A 49 -0.04 -11.99 -9.20
CA PRO A 49 0.36 -13.24 -8.55
C PRO A 49 0.38 -13.04 -7.04
N ILE A 50 0.12 -14.12 -6.31
CA ILE A 50 0.21 -14.07 -4.87
C ILE A 50 1.67 -14.18 -4.49
N PRO A 51 2.20 -13.23 -3.70
CA PRO A 51 3.62 -13.28 -3.33
C PRO A 51 3.95 -14.56 -2.58
N ALA A 52 5.01 -15.22 -3.02
CA ALA A 52 5.44 -16.47 -2.40
C ALA A 52 6.97 -16.52 -2.42
N GLY A 53 7.53 -17.26 -1.48
CA GLY A 53 8.97 -17.42 -1.40
C GLY A 53 9.48 -17.23 0.02
N VAL A 54 10.79 -17.15 0.13
CA VAL A 54 11.42 -16.97 1.43
C VAL A 54 11.19 -15.55 1.93
N GLN A 55 11.18 -15.42 3.25
CA GLN A 55 10.83 -14.16 3.88
C GLN A 55 11.70 -13.00 3.45
N ALA A 56 13.00 -13.23 3.30
CA ALA A 56 13.93 -12.17 2.89
C ALA A 56 13.61 -11.64 1.49
N ALA A 57 13.29 -12.55 0.57
CA ALA A 57 12.93 -12.16 -0.79
C ALA A 57 11.60 -11.42 -0.83
N LEU A 58 10.64 -11.85 -0.01
CA LEU A 58 9.36 -11.17 0.10
C LEU A 58 9.54 -9.76 0.65
N ALA A 59 10.35 -9.61 1.68
CA ALA A 59 10.62 -8.29 2.24
C ALA A 59 11.23 -7.36 1.20
N GLU A 60 12.18 -7.86 0.41
CA GLU A 60 12.76 -7.07 -0.66
C GLU A 60 11.72 -6.63 -1.70
N HIS A 61 10.84 -7.54 -2.06
CA HIS A 61 9.78 -7.23 -3.03
C HIS A 61 8.86 -6.14 -2.47
N TYR A 62 8.42 -6.28 -1.23
CA TYR A 62 7.54 -5.28 -0.63
C TYR A 62 8.22 -3.93 -0.53
N GLN A 63 9.48 -3.93 -0.11
CA GLN A 63 10.24 -2.69 0.01
C GLN A 63 10.46 -2.03 -1.34
N ALA A 64 10.70 -2.82 -2.37
CA ALA A 64 10.89 -2.27 -3.71
C ALA A 64 9.65 -1.51 -4.17
N LEU A 65 8.46 -2.05 -3.92
CA LEU A 65 7.23 -1.36 -4.27
C LEU A 65 7.04 -0.08 -3.47
N LEU A 66 7.40 -0.12 -2.19
CA LEU A 66 7.28 1.07 -1.33
C LEU A 66 8.27 2.16 -1.73
N HIS A 67 9.47 1.78 -2.15
CA HIS A 67 10.50 2.75 -2.51
C HIS A 67 10.19 3.49 -3.81
N THR A 68 9.23 3.01 -4.59
CA THR A 68 8.81 3.74 -5.80
C THR A 68 8.14 5.05 -5.46
N ASN A 69 7.59 5.17 -4.27
CA ASN A 69 6.79 6.32 -3.85
C ASN A 69 5.71 6.65 -4.88
N ASP A 70 5.15 5.61 -5.47
CA ASP A 70 4.15 5.73 -6.53
C ASP A 70 2.83 5.16 -6.07
N PHE A 71 1.76 5.93 -6.27
CA PHE A 71 0.43 5.56 -5.78
C PHE A 71 -0.02 4.20 -6.34
N TYR A 72 0.17 3.98 -7.64
CA TYR A 72 -0.27 2.73 -8.25
C TYR A 72 0.52 1.53 -7.74
N GLN A 73 1.83 1.71 -7.52
CA GLN A 73 2.64 0.64 -6.97
C GLN A 73 2.25 0.31 -5.53
N TYR A 74 1.81 1.31 -4.80
CA TYR A 74 1.28 1.07 -3.45
C TYR A 74 -0.03 0.28 -3.52
N LEU A 75 -0.89 0.59 -4.50
CA LEU A 75 -2.09 -0.20 -4.72
C LEU A 75 -1.75 -1.64 -5.09
N THR A 76 -0.72 -1.82 -5.89
CA THR A 76 -0.24 -3.16 -6.25
C THR A 76 0.14 -3.96 -5.01
N LEU A 77 0.94 -3.35 -4.14
CA LEU A 77 1.36 -4.01 -2.91
C LEU A 77 0.15 -4.33 -2.02
N PHE A 78 -0.76 -3.39 -1.90
CA PHE A 78 -1.96 -3.59 -1.10
C PHE A 78 -2.77 -4.79 -1.61
N LYS A 79 -2.97 -4.86 -2.91
CA LYS A 79 -3.76 -5.94 -3.49
C LYS A 79 -3.06 -7.29 -3.35
N GLU A 80 -1.75 -7.34 -3.60
CA GLU A 80 -0.99 -8.56 -3.44
C GLU A 80 -1.11 -9.11 -2.02
N LEU A 81 -0.90 -8.24 -1.04
CA LEU A 81 -0.95 -8.65 0.36
C LEU A 81 -2.37 -9.01 0.80
N GLY A 82 -3.35 -8.25 0.35
CA GLY A 82 -4.74 -8.53 0.68
C GLY A 82 -5.18 -9.89 0.15
N GLN A 83 -4.82 -10.21 -1.08
CA GLN A 83 -5.13 -11.49 -1.69
C GLN A 83 -4.42 -12.64 -0.96
N LYS A 84 -3.17 -12.41 -0.58
CA LYS A 84 -2.40 -13.42 0.15
C LYS A 84 -3.04 -13.73 1.49
N GLN A 85 -3.45 -12.69 2.22
CA GLN A 85 -4.10 -12.88 3.51
C GLN A 85 -5.41 -13.65 3.37
N THR A 86 -6.22 -13.28 2.40
CA THR A 86 -7.48 -13.97 2.15
C THR A 86 -7.25 -15.43 1.83
N GLN A 87 -6.25 -15.72 1.00
CA GLN A 87 -5.94 -17.10 0.65
C GLN A 87 -5.49 -17.90 1.87
N GLN A 88 -4.63 -17.31 2.69
CA GLN A 88 -4.14 -18.00 3.89
C GLN A 88 -5.25 -18.26 4.88
N GLN A 89 -6.14 -17.30 5.06
CA GLN A 89 -7.29 -17.47 5.95
C GLN A 89 -8.22 -18.57 5.46
N SER A 90 -8.47 -18.62 4.16
CA SER A 90 -9.35 -19.64 3.59
C SER A 90 -8.78 -21.05 3.74
N ARG A 91 -7.47 -21.15 3.87
CA ARG A 91 -6.78 -22.43 4.07
C ARG A 91 -6.52 -22.73 5.54
N GLY A 92 -7.03 -21.91 6.43
CA GLY A 92 -6.81 -22.08 7.87
C GLY A 92 -5.37 -21.86 8.30
N ARG A 93 -4.59 -21.14 7.49
CA ARG A 93 -3.19 -20.88 7.80
C ARG A 93 -3.04 -19.59 8.59
N LYS A 94 -2.01 -19.56 9.43
CA LYS A 94 -1.69 -18.38 10.19
C LYS A 94 -1.09 -17.32 9.28
N ILE A 95 -1.53 -16.08 9.47
CA ILE A 95 -1.00 -14.96 8.68
C ILE A 95 0.36 -14.57 9.23
N ASN A 96 1.30 -14.36 8.32
CA ASN A 96 2.67 -13.97 8.67
C ASN A 96 2.68 -12.56 9.24
N ALA A 97 3.44 -12.36 10.32
CA ALA A 97 3.50 -11.05 10.98
C ALA A 97 4.09 -9.98 10.07
N MET A 98 5.08 -10.34 9.25
CA MET A 98 5.69 -9.40 8.31
C MET A 98 4.67 -8.95 7.27
N ASP A 99 3.90 -9.89 6.72
CA ASP A 99 2.87 -9.56 5.74
C ASP A 99 1.82 -8.64 6.35
N THR A 100 1.41 -8.92 7.57
CA THR A 100 0.45 -8.09 8.28
C THR A 100 0.98 -6.68 8.47
N TYR A 101 2.24 -6.56 8.83
CA TYR A 101 2.87 -5.25 9.03
C TYR A 101 2.84 -4.41 7.75
N PHE A 102 3.28 -5.01 6.64
CA PHE A 102 3.29 -4.28 5.37
C PHE A 102 1.89 -3.95 4.88
N TYR A 103 0.96 -4.88 5.07
CA TYR A 103 -0.42 -4.65 4.66
C TYR A 103 -1.04 -3.48 5.41
N GLN A 104 -0.91 -3.49 6.72
CA GLN A 104 -1.51 -2.43 7.54
C GLN A 104 -0.88 -1.08 7.23
N MET A 105 0.41 -1.07 7.00
CA MET A 105 1.12 0.16 6.72
C MET A 105 0.69 0.75 5.37
N VAL A 106 0.69 -0.06 4.31
CA VAL A 106 0.33 0.44 2.99
C VAL A 106 -1.15 0.82 2.93
N GLU A 107 -2.00 0.07 3.62
CA GLU A 107 -3.41 0.40 3.69
C GLU A 107 -3.61 1.78 4.31
N ARG A 108 -2.93 2.04 5.41
CA ARG A 108 -3.06 3.34 6.08
C ARG A 108 -2.60 4.48 5.17
N VAL A 109 -1.47 4.32 4.52
CA VAL A 109 -0.93 5.34 3.63
C VAL A 109 -1.89 5.62 2.48
N LEU A 110 -2.40 4.57 1.87
CA LEU A 110 -3.34 4.70 0.77
C LEU A 110 -4.65 5.34 1.21
N ARG A 111 -5.15 4.94 2.37
CA ARG A 111 -6.39 5.47 2.90
C ARG A 111 -6.28 6.95 3.18
N GLU A 112 -5.16 7.36 3.78
CA GLU A 112 -4.93 8.77 4.06
C GLU A 112 -4.83 9.59 2.79
N GLU A 113 -4.11 9.09 1.81
CA GLU A 113 -3.97 9.81 0.54
C GLU A 113 -5.30 9.90 -0.20
N LEU A 114 -6.04 8.80 -0.25
CA LEU A 114 -7.34 8.80 -0.93
C LEU A 114 -8.34 9.75 -0.28
N ALA A 115 -8.33 9.81 1.04
CA ALA A 115 -9.22 10.73 1.73
C ALA A 115 -8.96 12.16 1.31
N VAL A 116 -7.69 12.54 1.22
CA VAL A 116 -7.32 13.89 0.76
C VAL A 116 -7.64 14.07 -0.72
N SER A 117 -7.23 13.11 -1.54
CA SER A 117 -7.38 13.21 -3.00
C SER A 117 -8.84 13.32 -3.41
N LEU A 118 -9.68 12.48 -2.83
CA LEU A 118 -11.10 12.40 -3.22
C LEU A 118 -11.99 13.29 -2.37
N GLY A 119 -11.44 13.95 -1.36
CA GLY A 119 -12.23 14.83 -0.50
C GLY A 119 -13.26 14.07 0.32
N GLU A 120 -12.91 12.92 0.83
CA GLU A 120 -13.82 12.09 1.61
C GLU A 120 -13.17 11.68 2.92
N SER A 121 -13.94 11.02 3.78
CA SER A 121 -13.42 10.57 5.05
C SER A 121 -12.48 9.39 4.88
N GLN A 122 -11.63 9.15 5.88
CA GLN A 122 -10.78 7.98 5.85
C GLN A 122 -11.59 6.69 5.88
N GLN A 123 -12.72 6.70 6.52
CA GLN A 123 -13.61 5.54 6.54
C GLN A 123 -14.10 5.20 5.13
N GLU A 124 -14.51 6.21 4.38
CA GLU A 124 -14.95 6.01 2.99
C GLU A 124 -13.80 5.53 2.12
N ALA A 125 -12.63 6.12 2.30
CA ALA A 125 -11.45 5.71 1.55
C ALA A 125 -11.09 4.25 1.85
N GLY A 126 -11.21 3.85 3.12
CA GLY A 126 -10.96 2.46 3.49
C GLY A 126 -11.90 1.49 2.81
N LYS A 127 -13.16 1.86 2.66
CA LYS A 127 -14.13 1.02 1.95
C LYS A 127 -13.77 0.88 0.48
N ARG A 128 -13.30 1.95 -0.14
CA ARG A 128 -12.86 1.89 -1.54
C ARG A 128 -11.70 0.92 -1.72
N LEU A 129 -10.76 0.95 -0.77
CA LEU A 129 -9.63 0.04 -0.84
C LEU A 129 -10.07 -1.41 -0.72
N LEU A 130 -10.97 -1.70 0.21
CA LEU A 130 -11.48 -3.07 0.35
C LEU A 130 -12.15 -3.54 -0.94
N GLY A 131 -12.80 -2.63 -1.66
CA GLY A 131 -13.42 -2.96 -2.93
C GLY A 131 -12.44 -3.41 -4.00
N VAL A 132 -11.18 -3.03 -3.88
CA VAL A 132 -10.14 -3.43 -4.82
C VAL A 132 -9.83 -4.93 -4.70
N LEU A 133 -10.08 -5.51 -3.54
CA LEU A 133 -9.76 -6.92 -3.27
C LEU A 133 -10.84 -7.88 -3.74
N ASN A 134 -11.98 -7.39 -4.13
CA ASN A 134 -13.10 -8.24 -4.55
C ASN A 134 -13.07 -8.57 -6.03
#